data_14bec4caa4a8e1bc64e95e33e2357523
#
_entry.id   14bec4caa4a8e1bc64e95e33e2357523
#
_cell.length_a   1.000
_cell.length_b   1.000
_cell.length_c   1.000
_cell.angle_alpha   90.00
_cell.angle_beta   90.00
_cell.angle_gamma   90.00
#
_symmetry.space_group_name_H-M   'P 1'
#
loop_
_entity.id
_entity.type
_entity.pdbx_description
1 polymer ?
#
loop_
_entity_poly.entity_id
_entity_poly.type
_entity_poly.pdbx_seq_one_letter_code
_entity_poly.pdbx_strand_id
1 'polypeptide(L)'
;MDIMRMESGFLHWGHDISPEENQYQAGLSFAISYKKNIDFIGRSAILKIKDQPISKQFIMLTLKENKPGEPLLLHEEPIYLKDKIIGRTTSGNYSFCFNKNLTFGYVNGNISKDELKSAKLYVEVAKKKYAAELQANSLNQNNFKTI
;
A
#
# COMPACT_ATOMS: atom_id res chain seq x y z
N MET A 1 0.53 -3.05 -18.03
CA MET A 1 1.16 -1.84 -17.45
C MET A 1 0.96 -1.73 -15.95
N ASP A 2 -0.21 -2.04 -15.40
CA ASP A 2 -0.47 -1.91 -13.95
C ASP A 2 0.48 -2.70 -13.05
N ILE A 3 0.78 -3.94 -13.36
CA ILE A 3 1.68 -4.72 -12.51
C ILE A 3 3.09 -4.13 -12.42
N MET A 4 3.63 -3.58 -13.50
CA MET A 4 4.99 -3.01 -13.51
C MET A 4 5.13 -1.82 -12.57
N ARG A 5 4.11 -0.94 -12.49
CA ARG A 5 4.10 0.17 -11.55
C ARG A 5 3.98 -0.32 -10.10
N MET A 6 3.17 -1.35 -9.87
CA MET A 6 2.98 -1.94 -8.55
C MET A 6 4.26 -2.63 -8.05
N GLU A 7 4.97 -3.35 -8.92
CA GLU A 7 6.28 -3.94 -8.61
C GLU A 7 7.29 -2.88 -8.15
N SER A 8 7.21 -1.68 -8.72
CA SER A 8 8.06 -0.53 -8.39
C SER A 8 7.50 0.36 -7.27
N GLY A 9 6.32 0.07 -6.76
CA GLY A 9 5.69 0.82 -5.67
C GLY A 9 5.03 2.13 -6.09
N PHE A 10 4.72 2.34 -7.39
CA PHE A 10 4.06 3.54 -7.85
C PHE A 10 2.54 3.45 -7.71
N LEU A 11 1.95 4.48 -7.10
CA LEU A 11 0.52 4.61 -6.91
C LEU A 11 -0.13 5.16 -8.18
N HIS A 12 -1.35 4.68 -8.46
CA HIS A 12 -2.17 5.16 -9.57
C HIS A 12 -3.14 6.22 -9.07
N TRP A 13 -3.08 7.41 -9.67
CA TRP A 13 -4.02 8.48 -9.37
C TRP A 13 -5.44 8.09 -9.79
N GLY A 14 -6.39 8.31 -8.87
CA GLY A 14 -7.79 7.92 -9.05
C GLY A 14 -8.13 6.51 -8.59
N HIS A 15 -7.13 5.66 -8.32
CA HIS A 15 -7.32 4.32 -7.76
C HIS A 15 -6.67 4.15 -6.39
N ASP A 16 -5.34 4.33 -6.32
CA ASP A 16 -4.57 4.16 -5.08
C ASP A 16 -4.46 5.45 -4.28
N ILE A 17 -4.55 6.59 -4.94
CA ILE A 17 -4.48 7.92 -4.33
C ILE A 17 -5.42 8.88 -5.06
N SER A 18 -6.08 9.74 -4.30
CA SER A 18 -7.02 10.74 -4.76
C SER A 18 -6.86 12.04 -3.94
N PRO A 19 -7.64 13.09 -4.17
CA PRO A 19 -7.64 14.26 -3.30
C PRO A 19 -8.06 14.00 -1.84
N GLU A 20 -8.61 12.82 -1.55
CA GLU A 20 -9.04 12.41 -0.21
C GLU A 20 -7.89 11.90 0.66
N GLU A 21 -6.76 11.51 0.05
CA GLU A 21 -5.58 11.04 0.76
C GLU A 21 -4.54 12.14 0.88
N ASN A 22 -4.03 12.32 2.10
CA ASN A 22 -2.85 13.13 2.30
C ASN A 22 -1.56 12.29 2.17
N GLN A 23 -0.43 12.95 2.03
CA GLN A 23 0.87 12.31 1.82
C GLN A 23 1.32 11.38 2.96
N TYR A 24 0.83 11.58 4.18
CA TYR A 24 1.15 10.68 5.30
C TYR A 24 0.36 9.38 5.20
N GLN A 25 -0.91 9.47 4.83
CA GLN A 25 -1.77 8.32 4.58
C GLN A 25 -1.26 7.49 3.41
N ALA A 26 -0.87 8.17 2.32
CA ALA A 26 -0.37 7.52 1.10
C ALA A 26 1.10 7.01 1.20
N GLY A 27 1.78 7.25 2.33
CA GLY A 27 3.17 6.83 2.50
C GLY A 27 4.18 7.65 1.69
N LEU A 28 3.80 8.84 1.20
CA LEU A 28 4.59 9.71 0.33
C LEU A 28 5.29 10.87 1.07
N SER A 29 5.33 10.84 2.39
CA SER A 29 5.95 11.90 3.21
C SER A 29 7.45 12.11 2.93
N PHE A 30 8.14 11.09 2.42
CA PHE A 30 9.55 11.17 2.02
C PHE A 30 9.79 12.13 0.86
N ALA A 31 8.78 12.36 0.01
CA ALA A 31 8.88 13.26 -1.15
C ALA A 31 8.81 14.75 -0.76
N ILE A 32 8.48 15.06 0.50
CA ILE A 32 8.33 16.44 0.98
C ILE A 32 9.61 16.89 1.69
N SER A 33 10.22 17.93 1.17
CA SER A 33 11.41 18.52 1.78
C SER A 33 11.05 19.62 2.78
N TYR A 34 10.94 19.27 4.05
CA TYR A 34 10.68 20.23 5.14
C TYR A 34 11.89 21.11 5.48
N LYS A 35 13.11 20.66 5.13
CA LYS A 35 14.38 21.31 5.49
C LYS A 35 14.78 22.42 4.52
N LYS A 36 14.13 22.52 3.36
CA LYS A 36 14.44 23.59 2.40
C LYS A 36 13.92 24.93 2.93
N ASN A 37 14.76 25.96 2.80
CA ASN A 37 14.41 27.34 3.17
C ASN A 37 13.52 28.03 2.13
N ILE A 38 12.89 27.26 1.25
CA ILE A 38 11.99 27.74 0.20
C ILE A 38 10.57 27.34 0.62
N ASP A 39 9.69 28.32 0.65
CA ASP A 39 8.28 28.07 0.91
C ASP A 39 7.58 27.50 -0.32
N PHE A 40 6.50 26.75 -0.11
CA PHE A 40 5.68 26.17 -1.16
C PHE A 40 4.19 26.17 -0.75
N ILE A 41 3.30 26.16 -1.72
CA ILE A 41 1.86 26.15 -1.49
C ILE A 41 1.50 24.88 -0.69
N GLY A 42 0.79 25.08 0.43
CA GLY A 42 0.34 24.00 1.31
C GLY A 42 1.32 23.60 2.42
N ARG A 43 2.54 24.18 2.50
CA ARG A 43 3.50 23.85 3.55
C ARG A 43 2.93 23.98 4.95
N SER A 44 2.24 25.08 5.25
CA SER A 44 1.60 25.31 6.56
C SER A 44 0.52 24.28 6.88
N ALA A 45 -0.28 23.88 5.89
CA ALA A 45 -1.31 22.86 6.05
C ALA A 45 -0.68 21.47 6.34
N ILE A 46 0.35 21.11 5.60
CA ILE A 46 1.08 19.86 5.79
C ILE A 46 1.72 19.78 7.18
N LEU A 47 2.35 20.88 7.65
CA LEU A 47 2.96 20.91 8.97
C LEU A 47 1.93 20.77 10.10
N LYS A 48 0.72 21.28 9.93
CA LYS A 48 -0.36 21.15 10.93
C LYS A 48 -0.82 19.70 11.13
N ILE A 49 -0.76 18.87 10.09
CA ILE A 49 -1.22 17.46 10.14
C ILE A 49 -0.08 16.47 10.38
N LYS A 50 1.17 16.92 10.39
CA LYS A 50 2.36 16.06 10.48
C LYS A 50 2.36 15.14 11.69
N ASP A 51 1.99 15.67 12.85
CA ASP A 51 2.02 14.96 14.12
C ASP A 51 0.62 14.47 14.56
N GLN A 52 -0.36 14.57 13.67
CA GLN A 52 -1.71 14.08 13.95
C GLN A 52 -1.84 12.59 13.62
N PRO A 53 -2.69 11.86 14.36
CA PRO A 53 -3.03 10.49 14.01
C PRO A 53 -3.61 10.40 12.60
N ILE A 54 -3.11 9.47 11.80
CA ILE A 54 -3.67 9.21 10.47
C ILE A 54 -4.85 8.23 10.59
N SER A 55 -5.93 8.48 9.85
CA SER A 55 -7.12 7.63 9.87
C SER A 55 -6.90 6.31 9.13
N LYS A 56 -6.12 6.33 8.07
CA LYS A 56 -5.77 5.19 7.22
C LYS A 56 -4.30 5.26 6.79
N GLN A 57 -3.69 4.12 6.49
CA GLN A 57 -2.32 4.06 5.99
C GLN A 57 -2.23 3.11 4.81
N PHE A 58 -1.46 3.53 3.81
CA PHE A 58 -1.17 2.73 2.63
C PHE A 58 -0.26 1.55 2.98
N ILE A 59 -0.61 0.38 2.43
CA ILE A 59 0.19 -0.83 2.54
C ILE A 59 0.28 -1.57 1.20
N MET A 60 1.34 -2.34 1.06
CA MET A 60 1.55 -3.29 -0.03
C MET A 60 1.56 -4.69 0.56
N LEU A 61 0.81 -5.60 -0.05
CA LEU A 61 0.73 -7.00 0.36
C LEU A 61 1.07 -7.92 -0.80
N THR A 62 1.69 -9.06 -0.49
CA THR A 62 1.77 -10.21 -1.41
C THR A 62 0.99 -11.37 -0.82
N LEU A 63 0.29 -12.14 -1.67
CA LEU A 63 -0.37 -13.34 -1.23
C LEU A 63 0.64 -14.49 -1.11
N LYS A 64 0.40 -15.41 -0.17
CA LYS A 64 1.23 -16.62 -0.01
C LYS A 64 0.93 -17.67 -1.06
N GLU A 65 -0.34 -17.80 -1.46
CA GLU A 65 -0.76 -18.67 -2.55
C GLU A 65 -0.66 -17.90 -3.86
N ASN A 66 0.19 -18.35 -4.75
CA ASN A 66 0.56 -17.61 -5.97
C ASN A 66 0.39 -18.50 -7.20
N LYS A 67 -0.71 -18.28 -7.93
CA LYS A 67 -0.90 -18.79 -9.27
C LYS A 67 -1.35 -17.63 -10.17
N PRO A 68 -0.92 -17.59 -11.44
CA PRO A 68 -1.40 -16.59 -12.38
C PRO A 68 -2.92 -16.61 -12.48
N GLY A 69 -3.58 -15.47 -12.22
CA GLY A 69 -5.03 -15.34 -12.29
C GLY A 69 -5.82 -16.03 -11.17
N GLU A 70 -5.14 -16.58 -10.13
CA GLU A 70 -5.82 -17.25 -9.01
C GLU A 70 -5.13 -16.93 -7.67
N PRO A 71 -5.78 -16.10 -6.80
CA PRO A 71 -7.03 -15.39 -7.07
C PRO A 71 -6.87 -14.24 -8.06
N LEU A 72 -7.94 -13.86 -8.74
CA LEU A 72 -7.98 -12.63 -9.54
C LEU A 72 -8.23 -11.46 -8.59
N LEU A 73 -7.15 -10.73 -8.28
CA LEU A 73 -7.21 -9.49 -7.51
C LEU A 73 -7.63 -8.34 -8.43
N LEU A 74 -8.64 -7.60 -8.02
CA LEU A 74 -9.12 -6.40 -8.72
C LEU A 74 -8.89 -5.15 -7.86
N HIS A 75 -9.87 -4.84 -7.01
CA HIS A 75 -9.87 -3.76 -6.03
C HIS A 75 -11.04 -3.95 -5.07
N GLU A 76 -11.04 -3.21 -3.95
CA GLU A 76 -12.08 -3.23 -2.90
C GLU A 76 -12.20 -4.58 -2.14
N GLU A 77 -11.25 -5.51 -2.31
CA GLU A 77 -11.22 -6.72 -1.54
C GLU A 77 -10.94 -6.40 -0.06
N PRO A 78 -11.71 -6.99 0.88
CA PRO A 78 -11.48 -6.79 2.31
C PRO A 78 -10.12 -7.31 2.77
N ILE A 79 -9.41 -6.51 3.56
CA ILE A 79 -8.16 -6.88 4.23
C ILE A 79 -8.48 -7.20 5.68
N TYR A 80 -8.08 -8.37 6.14
CA TYR A 80 -8.30 -8.86 7.50
C TYR A 80 -7.01 -8.91 8.30
N LEU A 81 -7.12 -8.51 9.56
CA LEU A 81 -6.17 -8.84 10.62
C LEU A 81 -6.84 -9.89 11.51
N LYS A 82 -6.37 -11.13 11.43
CA LYS A 82 -7.08 -12.29 12.02
C LYS A 82 -8.51 -12.40 11.44
N ASP A 83 -9.53 -12.13 12.25
CA ASP A 83 -10.94 -12.20 11.84
C ASP A 83 -11.62 -10.83 11.70
N LYS A 84 -10.88 -9.73 11.91
CA LYS A 84 -11.41 -8.38 11.82
C LYS A 84 -11.01 -7.73 10.51
N ILE A 85 -11.97 -7.13 9.80
CA ILE A 85 -11.70 -6.28 8.64
C ILE A 85 -11.00 -5.01 9.15
N ILE A 86 -9.84 -4.72 8.58
CA ILE A 86 -9.02 -3.54 8.92
C ILE A 86 -8.86 -2.58 7.76
N GLY A 87 -9.30 -2.94 6.57
CA GLY A 87 -9.16 -2.12 5.37
C GLY A 87 -9.61 -2.83 4.12
N ARG A 88 -9.22 -2.27 2.97
CA ARG A 88 -9.54 -2.80 1.65
C ARG A 88 -8.42 -2.53 0.65
N THR A 89 -8.39 -3.32 -0.42
CA THR A 89 -7.44 -3.18 -1.53
C THR A 89 -7.87 -2.05 -2.46
N THR A 90 -6.90 -1.47 -3.17
CA THR A 90 -7.14 -0.44 -4.19
C THR A 90 -6.69 -0.89 -5.58
N SER A 91 -5.69 -1.74 -5.64
CA SER A 91 -5.17 -2.33 -6.88
C SER A 91 -4.65 -3.73 -6.60
N GLY A 92 -4.78 -4.63 -7.58
CA GLY A 92 -4.24 -5.97 -7.46
C GLY A 92 -3.90 -6.58 -8.82
N ASN A 93 -2.82 -7.35 -8.87
CA ASN A 93 -2.45 -8.10 -10.08
C ASN A 93 -1.39 -9.18 -9.75
N TYR A 94 -1.20 -10.11 -10.68
CA TYR A 94 -0.15 -11.10 -10.61
C TYR A 94 1.15 -10.60 -11.27
N SER A 95 2.24 -10.64 -10.53
CA SER A 95 3.58 -10.34 -11.03
C SER A 95 4.23 -11.61 -11.58
N PHE A 96 4.44 -11.65 -12.88
CA PHE A 96 5.18 -12.73 -13.53
C PHE A 96 6.70 -12.65 -13.26
N CYS A 97 7.24 -11.45 -13.02
CA CYS A 97 8.66 -11.27 -12.70
C CYS A 97 9.01 -11.84 -11.32
N PHE A 98 8.12 -11.71 -10.36
CA PHE A 98 8.32 -12.15 -8.97
C PHE A 98 7.52 -13.40 -8.60
N ASN A 99 6.70 -13.91 -9.51
CA ASN A 99 5.81 -15.06 -9.30
C ASN A 99 4.92 -14.87 -8.05
N LYS A 100 4.30 -13.68 -7.92
CA LYS A 100 3.48 -13.32 -6.74
C LYS A 100 2.24 -12.53 -7.14
N ASN A 101 1.14 -12.81 -6.47
CA ASN A 101 -0.01 -11.91 -6.43
C ASN A 101 0.33 -10.72 -5.53
N LEU A 102 0.29 -9.53 -6.08
CA LEU A 102 0.60 -8.26 -5.43
C LEU A 102 -0.66 -7.40 -5.33
N THR A 103 -0.92 -6.81 -4.18
CA THR A 103 -2.02 -5.87 -3.99
C THR A 103 -1.59 -4.67 -3.17
N PHE A 104 -2.17 -3.52 -3.51
CA PHE A 104 -2.11 -2.28 -2.76
C PHE A 104 -3.42 -2.08 -2.02
N GLY A 105 -3.39 -1.36 -0.91
CA GLY A 105 -4.60 -1.02 -0.18
C GLY A 105 -4.35 -0.09 0.99
N TYR A 106 -5.42 0.26 1.66
CA TYR A 106 -5.39 1.05 2.88
C TYR A 106 -5.95 0.24 4.04
N VAL A 107 -5.30 0.37 5.18
CA VAL A 107 -5.76 -0.17 6.47
C VAL A 107 -5.86 0.93 7.50
N ASN A 108 -6.53 0.67 8.63
CA ASN A 108 -6.67 1.61 9.72
C ASN A 108 -5.31 2.17 10.17
N GLY A 109 -5.21 3.47 10.30
CA GLY A 109 -3.97 4.17 10.63
C GLY A 109 -3.47 3.95 12.07
N ASN A 110 -4.33 3.47 12.96
CA ASN A 110 -3.97 3.18 14.37
C ASN A 110 -3.25 1.84 14.55
N ILE A 111 -3.13 1.01 13.50
CA ILE A 111 -2.43 -0.29 13.57
C ILE A 111 -0.94 -0.03 13.27
N SER A 112 -0.05 -0.45 14.16
CA SER A 112 1.38 -0.25 13.93
C SER A 112 1.92 -1.14 12.80
N LYS A 113 2.98 -0.68 12.13
CA LYS A 113 3.63 -1.48 11.07
C LYS A 113 4.23 -2.79 11.62
N ASP A 114 4.67 -2.79 12.87
CA ASP A 114 5.22 -4.00 13.50
C ASP A 114 4.12 -5.01 13.81
N GLU A 115 2.95 -4.53 14.22
CA GLU A 115 1.77 -5.39 14.36
C GLU A 115 1.36 -5.99 13.01
N LEU A 116 1.31 -5.20 11.93
CA LEU A 116 1.00 -5.68 10.59
C LEU A 116 2.02 -6.71 10.07
N LYS A 117 3.31 -6.58 10.40
CA LYS A 117 4.36 -7.53 10.02
C LYS A 117 4.26 -8.86 10.76
N SER A 118 3.94 -8.81 12.05
CA SER A 118 3.91 -9.99 12.91
C SER A 118 2.58 -10.75 12.86
N ALA A 119 1.54 -10.11 12.41
CA ALA A 119 0.18 -10.65 12.42
C ALA A 119 -0.13 -11.51 11.18
N LYS A 120 -1.13 -12.38 11.34
CA LYS A 120 -1.73 -13.10 10.22
C LYS A 120 -2.69 -12.17 9.47
N LEU A 121 -2.28 -11.74 8.28
CA LEU A 121 -3.08 -10.95 7.37
C LEU A 121 -3.74 -11.85 6.33
N TYR A 122 -4.93 -11.46 5.89
CA TYR A 122 -5.65 -12.13 4.81
C TYR A 122 -6.28 -11.09 3.89
N VAL A 123 -6.40 -11.44 2.62
CA VAL A 123 -7.23 -10.74 1.63
C VAL A 123 -8.35 -11.66 1.22
N GLU A 124 -9.59 -11.20 1.27
CA GLU A 124 -10.74 -12.01 0.87
C GLU A 124 -11.12 -11.72 -0.58
N VAL A 125 -11.06 -12.74 -1.43
CA VAL A 125 -11.46 -12.69 -2.84
C VAL A 125 -12.54 -13.73 -3.06
N ALA A 126 -13.69 -13.33 -3.60
CA ALA A 126 -14.82 -14.22 -3.87
C ALA A 126 -15.21 -15.12 -2.68
N LYS A 127 -15.27 -14.54 -1.47
CA LYS A 127 -15.60 -15.21 -0.19
C LYS A 127 -14.56 -16.24 0.29
N LYS A 128 -13.38 -16.26 -0.31
CA LYS A 128 -12.25 -17.10 0.14
C LYS A 128 -11.13 -16.20 0.66
N LYS A 129 -10.63 -16.51 1.86
CA LYS A 129 -9.51 -15.79 2.48
C LYS A 129 -8.17 -16.37 2.03
N TYR A 130 -7.31 -15.52 1.52
CA TYR A 130 -5.94 -15.85 1.11
C TYR A 130 -4.97 -15.21 2.09
N ALA A 131 -4.03 -15.99 2.60
CA ALA A 131 -3.01 -15.48 3.51
C ALA A 131 -2.11 -14.48 2.79
N ALA A 132 -1.82 -13.36 3.46
CA ALA A 132 -1.05 -12.27 2.89
C ALA A 132 0.13 -11.87 3.79
N GLU A 133 1.14 -11.27 3.19
CA GLU A 133 2.33 -10.75 3.88
C GLU A 133 2.53 -9.28 3.54
N LEU A 134 2.82 -8.48 4.57
CA LEU A 134 3.17 -7.07 4.39
C LEU A 134 4.53 -6.95 3.70
N GLN A 135 4.57 -6.18 2.62
CA GLN A 135 5.81 -5.78 1.96
C GLN A 135 6.23 -4.40 2.46
N ALA A 136 7.39 -4.32 3.11
CA ALA A 136 7.92 -3.07 3.62
C ALA A 136 8.43 -2.14 2.52
N ASN A 137 8.85 -2.72 1.40
CA ASN A 137 9.42 -2.03 0.24
C ASN A 137 8.83 -2.60 -1.06
N SER A 138 8.98 -1.86 -2.16
CA SER A 138 8.62 -2.35 -3.49
C SER A 138 9.39 -3.65 -3.82
N LEU A 139 8.79 -4.52 -4.62
CA LEU A 139 9.45 -5.78 -5.02
C LEU A 139 10.68 -5.50 -5.90
N ASN A 140 10.65 -4.43 -6.68
CA ASN A 140 11.70 -4.06 -7.62
C ASN A 140 12.72 -3.09 -6.99
N GLN A 141 13.36 -3.50 -5.88
CA GLN A 141 14.31 -2.65 -5.14
C GLN A 141 15.64 -2.40 -5.89
N ASN A 142 16.02 -3.25 -6.82
CA ASN A 142 17.36 -3.26 -7.39
C ASN A 142 17.50 -2.46 -8.70
N ASN A 143 16.40 -2.07 -9.35
CA ASN A 143 16.48 -1.43 -10.66
C ASN A 143 16.73 0.09 -10.64
N PHE A 144 16.70 0.73 -9.46
CA PHE A 144 16.98 2.17 -9.33
C PHE A 144 18.35 2.51 -8.78
N LYS A 145 19.18 1.51 -8.49
CA LYS A 145 20.55 1.73 -7.99
C LYS A 145 21.61 1.82 -9.09
N THR A 146 21.21 1.74 -10.34
CA THR A 146 22.16 1.71 -11.48
C THR A 146 21.81 2.77 -12.53
N ILE A 147 21.62 4.01 -12.08
CA ILE A 147 21.73 5.20 -12.96
C ILE A 147 22.55 6.24 -12.20
#